data_816f54f49f8968bd68626806f1638891
#
_entry.id   816f54f49f8968bd68626806f1638891
#
_cell.length_a   1.000
_cell.length_b   1.000
_cell.length_c   1.000
_cell.angle_alpha   90.00
_cell.angle_beta   90.00
_cell.angle_gamma   90.00
#
_symmetry.space_group_name_H-M   'P 1'
#
loop_
_entity.id
_entity.type
_entity.pdbx_description
1 polymer ?
#
loop_
_entity_poly.entity_id
_entity_poly.type
_entity_poly.pdbx_seq_one_letter_code
_entity_poly.pdbx_strand_id
1 'polypeptide(L)'
;MPKKAIIPPGTGTPIAPFVPGTLADGVLYVSGTLPFDKDNNVVHVGDAAAQTRHVLTVIQGVIEAAGGTMEDVTFNHIFLRDWADYAAINTVYAEFFPGVKPARYCIQCGLVKPEALVEIASIAHVGICLLYTSPSPRDKRQ
;
A
#
# COMPACT_ATOMS: atom_id res chain seq x y z
N MET A 1 -4.69 -0.71 22.24
CA MET A 1 -4.57 -2.01 21.56
C MET A 1 -3.25 -2.07 20.81
N PRO A 2 -2.42 -3.05 21.09
CA PRO A 2 -1.15 -3.13 20.37
C PRO A 2 -1.40 -3.43 18.90
N LYS A 3 -0.52 -2.89 18.09
CA LYS A 3 -0.58 -3.14 16.65
C LYS A 3 -0.08 -4.53 16.32
N LYS A 4 -0.56 -5.06 15.22
CA LYS A 4 -0.14 -6.36 14.70
C LYS A 4 0.59 -6.15 13.38
N ALA A 5 1.75 -6.76 13.23
CA ALA A 5 2.48 -6.73 11.97
C ALA A 5 1.76 -7.59 10.93
N ILE A 6 1.66 -7.08 9.72
CA ILE A 6 1.12 -7.81 8.58
C ILE A 6 2.26 -8.00 7.59
N ILE A 7 2.70 -9.24 7.43
CA ILE A 7 3.85 -9.58 6.61
C ILE A 7 3.41 -10.70 5.65
N PRO A 8 3.13 -10.38 4.39
CA PRO A 8 2.71 -11.41 3.43
C PRO A 8 3.81 -12.46 3.23
N PRO A 9 3.44 -13.70 2.93
CA PRO A 9 4.41 -14.73 2.61
C PRO A 9 5.29 -14.30 1.43
N GLY A 10 6.57 -14.60 1.49
CA GLY A 10 7.51 -14.25 0.43
C GLY A 10 8.03 -12.82 0.50
N THR A 11 7.66 -12.08 1.53
CA THR A 11 8.20 -10.73 1.74
C THR A 11 9.71 -10.82 1.99
N GLY A 12 10.47 -9.97 1.30
CA GLY A 12 11.90 -9.86 1.52
C GLY A 12 12.23 -9.12 2.81
N THR A 13 13.51 -9.09 3.14
CA THR A 13 13.98 -8.33 4.30
C THR A 13 13.85 -6.83 4.02
N PRO A 14 13.20 -6.05 4.89
CA PRO A 14 13.13 -4.60 4.71
C PRO A 14 14.51 -3.95 4.73
N ILE A 15 14.64 -2.84 4.00
CA ILE A 15 15.90 -2.08 3.95
C ILE A 15 16.15 -1.28 5.22
N ALA A 16 15.19 -1.20 6.10
CA ALA A 16 15.24 -0.41 7.32
C ALA A 16 14.28 -1.04 8.35
N PRO A 17 14.27 -0.56 9.61
CA PRO A 17 13.46 -1.17 10.66
C PRO A 17 11.97 -0.83 10.53
N PHE A 18 11.28 -1.49 9.63
CA PHE A 18 9.83 -1.38 9.47
C PHE A 18 9.25 -2.68 8.93
N VAL A 19 7.93 -2.81 8.98
CA VAL A 19 7.20 -3.94 8.43
C VAL A 19 6.31 -3.47 7.28
N PRO A 20 5.86 -4.38 6.40
CA PRO A 20 5.01 -3.97 5.27
C PRO A 20 3.71 -3.32 5.68
N GLY A 21 3.10 -3.77 6.77
CA GLY A 21 1.88 -3.15 7.25
C GLY A 21 1.69 -3.40 8.73
N THR A 22 0.90 -2.52 9.36
CA THR A 22 0.47 -2.70 10.75
C THR A 22 -1.03 -2.54 10.83
N LEU A 23 -1.66 -3.43 11.59
CA LEU A 23 -3.11 -3.45 11.76
C LEU A 23 -3.43 -3.12 13.21
N ALA A 24 -4.33 -2.16 13.42
CA ALA A 24 -4.84 -1.80 14.73
C ALA A 24 -6.28 -1.30 14.59
N ASP A 25 -7.18 -1.85 15.39
CA ASP A 25 -8.59 -1.43 15.43
C ASP A 25 -9.26 -1.45 14.05
N GLY A 26 -8.92 -2.44 13.23
CA GLY A 26 -9.52 -2.58 11.91
C GLY A 26 -8.93 -1.64 10.85
N VAL A 27 -7.93 -0.84 11.21
CA VAL A 27 -7.26 0.05 10.27
C VAL A 27 -5.88 -0.50 9.97
N LEU A 28 -5.62 -0.69 8.68
CA LEU A 28 -4.33 -1.16 8.18
C LEU A 28 -3.54 0.02 7.65
N TYR A 29 -2.32 0.15 8.13
CA TYR A 29 -1.37 1.14 7.64
C TYR A 29 -0.31 0.41 6.82
N VAL A 30 -0.28 0.66 5.52
CA VAL A 30 0.69 0.06 4.63
C VAL A 30 1.86 1.02 4.49
N SER A 31 3.05 0.53 4.77
CA SER A 31 4.28 1.31 4.69
C SER A 31 4.51 1.89 3.31
N GLY A 32 5.29 2.94 3.22
CA GLY A 32 5.77 3.45 1.96
C GLY A 32 6.39 2.33 1.14
N THR A 33 5.80 2.04 -0.01
CA THR A 33 6.14 0.90 -0.84
C THR A 33 6.85 1.37 -2.08
N LEU A 34 8.07 0.89 -2.26
CA LEU A 34 8.92 1.21 -3.39
C LEU A 34 8.87 0.08 -4.42
N PRO A 35 9.24 0.34 -5.69
CA PRO A 35 9.20 -0.69 -6.72
C PRO A 35 10.42 -1.62 -6.61
N PHE A 36 10.47 -2.40 -5.52
CA PHE A 36 11.57 -3.29 -5.20
C PHE A 36 11.16 -4.75 -5.39
N ASP A 37 12.12 -5.59 -5.80
CA ASP A 37 11.96 -7.03 -5.67
C ASP A 37 12.29 -7.44 -4.21
N LYS A 38 12.26 -8.73 -3.93
CA LYS A 38 12.51 -9.24 -2.58
C LYS A 38 13.93 -9.00 -2.09
N ASP A 39 14.85 -8.69 -2.98
CA ASP A 39 16.24 -8.39 -2.64
C ASP A 39 16.49 -6.89 -2.60
N ASN A 40 15.42 -6.08 -2.61
CA ASN A 40 15.46 -4.62 -2.55
C ASN A 40 16.15 -3.98 -3.75
N ASN A 41 16.11 -4.65 -4.90
CA ASN A 41 16.55 -4.06 -6.15
C ASN A 41 15.35 -3.40 -6.84
N VAL A 42 15.58 -2.23 -7.42
CA VAL A 42 14.54 -1.53 -8.16
C VAL A 42 14.21 -2.31 -9.42
N VAL A 43 12.91 -2.57 -9.64
CA VAL A 43 12.42 -3.25 -10.84
C VAL A 43 11.92 -2.24 -11.86
N HIS A 44 11.82 -2.66 -13.10
CA HIS A 44 11.26 -1.84 -14.20
C HIS A 44 11.91 -0.45 -14.29
N VAL A 45 13.24 -0.42 -14.24
CA VAL A 45 13.99 0.83 -14.31
C VAL A 45 13.57 1.62 -15.56
N GLY A 46 13.26 2.90 -15.37
CA GLY A 46 12.86 3.79 -16.46
C GLY A 46 11.38 3.70 -16.87
N ASP A 47 10.60 2.86 -16.23
CA ASP A 47 9.19 2.64 -16.60
C ASP A 47 8.28 2.92 -15.40
N ALA A 48 7.79 4.15 -15.32
CA ALA A 48 6.97 4.59 -14.19
C ALA A 48 5.64 3.84 -14.12
N ALA A 49 5.04 3.51 -15.25
CA ALA A 49 3.78 2.75 -15.27
C ALA A 49 3.98 1.35 -14.70
N ALA A 50 5.03 0.66 -15.12
CA ALA A 50 5.31 -0.69 -14.63
C ALA A 50 5.71 -0.66 -13.17
N GLN A 51 6.48 0.34 -12.73
CA GLN A 51 6.82 0.49 -11.31
C GLN A 51 5.57 0.73 -10.46
N THR A 52 4.65 1.55 -10.93
CA THR A 52 3.40 1.83 -10.22
C THR A 52 2.57 0.55 -10.08
N ARG A 53 2.48 -0.24 -11.15
CA ARG A 53 1.76 -1.52 -11.11
C ARG A 53 2.39 -2.47 -10.09
N HIS A 54 3.70 -2.53 -10.06
CA HIS A 54 4.42 -3.36 -9.09
C HIS A 54 4.13 -2.91 -7.67
N VAL A 55 4.24 -1.61 -7.40
CA VAL A 55 4.00 -1.03 -6.08
C VAL A 55 2.57 -1.34 -5.61
N LEU A 56 1.58 -1.08 -6.45
CA LEU A 56 0.18 -1.30 -6.07
C LEU A 56 -0.14 -2.79 -5.91
N THR A 57 0.52 -3.66 -6.67
CA THR A 57 0.37 -5.11 -6.49
C THR A 57 0.93 -5.56 -5.15
N VAL A 58 2.07 -5.01 -4.72
CA VAL A 58 2.63 -5.31 -3.40
C VAL A 58 1.69 -4.82 -2.31
N ILE A 59 1.17 -3.59 -2.43
CA ILE A 59 0.21 -3.05 -1.47
C ILE A 59 -1.04 -3.93 -1.39
N GLN A 60 -1.56 -4.37 -2.53
CA GLN A 60 -2.70 -5.27 -2.58
C GLN A 60 -2.43 -6.56 -1.80
N GLY A 61 -1.24 -7.11 -1.92
CA GLY A 61 -0.85 -8.31 -1.17
C GLY A 61 -0.88 -8.09 0.34
N VAL A 62 -0.42 -6.92 0.80
CA VAL A 62 -0.47 -6.58 2.23
C VAL A 62 -1.92 -6.46 2.71
N ILE A 63 -2.76 -5.79 1.93
CA ILE A 63 -4.17 -5.61 2.28
C ILE A 63 -4.89 -6.96 2.34
N GLU A 64 -4.64 -7.84 1.36
CA GLU A 64 -5.26 -9.17 1.34
C GLU A 64 -4.77 -10.03 2.50
N ALA A 65 -3.51 -9.91 2.88
CA ALA A 65 -2.98 -10.61 4.05
C ALA A 65 -3.65 -10.14 5.35
N ALA A 66 -4.19 -8.95 5.37
CA ALA A 66 -4.93 -8.41 6.50
C ALA A 66 -6.44 -8.70 6.41
N GLY A 67 -6.89 -9.41 5.37
CA GLY A 67 -8.29 -9.77 5.18
C GLY A 67 -9.12 -8.76 4.43
N GLY A 68 -8.51 -7.75 3.82
CA GLY A 68 -9.20 -6.72 3.06
C GLY A 68 -9.01 -6.83 1.56
N THR A 69 -9.52 -5.84 0.86
CA THR A 69 -9.36 -5.70 -0.58
C THR A 69 -8.98 -4.25 -0.92
N MET A 70 -8.66 -3.99 -2.17
CA MET A 70 -8.31 -2.63 -2.60
C MET A 70 -9.47 -1.64 -2.41
N GLU A 71 -10.72 -2.13 -2.35
CA GLU A 71 -11.87 -1.27 -2.08
C GLU A 71 -11.85 -0.70 -0.66
N ASP A 72 -11.09 -1.30 0.23
CA ASP A 72 -10.97 -0.84 1.61
C ASP A 72 -9.99 0.32 1.78
N VAL A 73 -9.24 0.66 0.74
CA VAL A 73 -8.27 1.75 0.80
C VAL A 73 -9.00 3.08 0.90
N THR A 74 -8.69 3.83 1.95
CA THR A 74 -9.32 5.12 2.21
C THR A 74 -8.42 6.29 1.83
N PHE A 75 -7.11 6.11 1.89
CA PHE A 75 -6.18 7.18 1.61
C PHE A 75 -4.87 6.64 1.04
N ASN A 76 -4.34 7.33 0.02
CA ASN A 76 -3.02 7.02 -0.52
C ASN A 76 -2.13 8.25 -0.45
N HIS A 77 -0.87 8.02 -0.08
CA HIS A 77 0.20 9.02 -0.12
C HIS A 77 1.09 8.64 -1.29
N ILE A 78 1.15 9.49 -2.32
CA ILE A 78 1.90 9.18 -3.54
C ILE A 78 3.08 10.14 -3.65
N PHE A 79 4.25 9.56 -3.85
CA PHE A 79 5.49 10.32 -4.03
C PHE A 79 6.06 9.95 -5.40
N LEU A 80 6.41 10.94 -6.21
CA LEU A 80 7.01 10.69 -7.51
C LEU A 80 8.27 11.53 -7.68
N ARG A 81 9.19 11.02 -8.47
CA ARG A 81 10.46 11.71 -8.67
C ARG A 81 10.33 12.84 -9.66
N ASP A 82 9.49 12.69 -10.68
CA ASP A 82 9.38 13.67 -11.76
C ASP A 82 7.90 13.79 -12.18
N TRP A 83 7.40 15.01 -12.23
CA TRP A 83 6.02 15.27 -12.67
C TRP A 83 5.75 14.77 -14.10
N ALA A 84 6.80 14.57 -14.91
CA ALA A 84 6.65 14.00 -16.24
C ALA A 84 6.01 12.62 -16.21
N ASP A 85 6.10 11.89 -15.09
CA ASP A 85 5.54 10.54 -14.94
C ASP A 85 4.11 10.54 -14.37
N TYR A 86 3.57 11.71 -14.05
CA TYR A 86 2.29 11.83 -13.37
C TYR A 86 1.15 11.16 -14.14
N ALA A 87 1.05 11.39 -15.43
CA ALA A 87 -0.02 10.82 -16.24
C ALA A 87 0.07 9.29 -16.32
N ALA A 88 1.28 8.76 -16.50
CA ALA A 88 1.49 7.31 -16.57
C ALA A 88 1.13 6.64 -15.24
N ILE A 89 1.53 7.26 -14.12
CA ILE A 89 1.19 6.76 -12.79
C ILE A 89 -0.32 6.75 -12.60
N ASN A 90 -0.99 7.83 -12.97
CA ASN A 90 -2.45 7.94 -12.82
C ASN A 90 -3.21 6.89 -13.64
N THR A 91 -2.74 6.58 -14.83
CA THR A 91 -3.39 5.58 -15.66
C THR A 91 -3.41 4.20 -14.99
N VAL A 92 -2.28 3.78 -14.44
CA VAL A 92 -2.18 2.51 -13.71
C VAL A 92 -2.95 2.56 -12.41
N TYR A 93 -2.83 3.67 -11.68
CA TYR A 93 -3.51 3.87 -10.40
C TYR A 93 -5.03 3.67 -10.58
N ALA A 94 -5.61 4.23 -11.63
CA ALA A 94 -7.03 4.12 -11.89
C ALA A 94 -7.49 2.67 -12.08
N GLU A 95 -6.63 1.81 -12.59
CA GLU A 95 -6.97 0.40 -12.78
C GLU A 95 -7.17 -0.34 -11.46
N PHE A 96 -6.47 0.09 -10.40
CA PHE A 96 -6.56 -0.55 -9.09
C PHE A 96 -7.74 -0.04 -8.26
N PHE A 97 -8.33 1.08 -8.64
CA PHE A 97 -9.41 1.71 -7.88
C PHE A 97 -10.57 2.07 -8.81
N PRO A 98 -11.26 1.05 -9.37
CA PRO A 98 -12.34 1.30 -10.34
C PRO A 98 -13.62 1.83 -9.73
N GLY A 99 -13.85 1.56 -8.43
CA GLY A 99 -15.05 2.01 -7.73
C GLY A 99 -14.89 3.41 -7.17
N VAL A 100 -15.28 3.57 -5.91
CA VAL A 100 -15.07 4.83 -5.20
C VAL A 100 -13.56 5.04 -5.03
N LYS A 101 -13.08 6.17 -5.51
CA LYS A 101 -11.65 6.48 -5.45
C LYS A 101 -11.26 6.85 -4.03
N PRO A 102 -10.12 6.39 -3.53
CA PRO A 102 -9.62 6.85 -2.24
C PRO A 102 -9.20 8.32 -2.31
N ALA A 103 -9.22 8.99 -1.18
CA ALA A 103 -8.59 10.29 -1.07
C ALA A 103 -7.08 10.13 -1.21
N ARG A 104 -6.39 11.16 -1.66
CA ARG A 104 -4.95 11.08 -1.83
C ARG A 104 -4.31 12.46 -1.95
N TYR A 105 -2.98 12.47 -1.87
CA TYR A 105 -2.19 13.57 -2.42
C TYR A 105 -0.98 13.00 -3.14
N CYS A 106 -0.33 13.84 -3.95
CA CYS A 106 0.85 13.46 -4.71
C CYS A 106 1.89 14.56 -4.59
N ILE A 107 3.11 14.18 -4.24
CA ILE A 107 4.22 15.10 -4.01
C ILE A 107 5.41 14.66 -4.86
N GLN A 108 6.09 15.64 -5.49
CA GLN A 108 7.36 15.39 -6.14
C GLN A 108 8.47 15.48 -5.11
N CYS A 109 9.32 14.46 -5.04
CA CYS A 109 10.44 14.44 -4.10
C CYS A 109 11.48 13.42 -4.52
N GLY A 110 12.64 13.44 -3.85
CA GLY A 110 13.63 12.39 -3.99
C GLY A 110 13.19 11.14 -3.30
N LEU A 111 13.63 9.99 -3.82
CA LEU A 111 13.35 8.68 -3.25
C LEU A 111 14.68 8.00 -2.90
N VAL A 112 14.61 7.00 -2.01
CA VAL A 112 15.81 6.42 -1.40
C VAL A 112 16.77 5.77 -2.41
N LYS A 113 16.26 5.28 -3.53
CA LYS A 113 17.11 4.79 -4.62
C LYS A 113 16.81 5.59 -5.88
N PRO A 114 17.86 6.00 -6.62
CA PRO A 114 17.67 6.92 -7.75
C PRO A 114 16.81 6.35 -8.88
N GLU A 115 16.78 5.03 -9.05
CA GLU A 115 15.97 4.40 -10.11
C GLU A 115 14.50 4.29 -9.74
N ALA A 116 14.12 4.49 -8.48
CA ALA A 116 12.72 4.49 -8.09
C ALA A 116 12.05 5.76 -8.56
N LEU A 117 10.96 5.62 -9.30
CA LEU A 117 10.21 6.74 -9.86
C LEU A 117 8.95 7.05 -9.07
N VAL A 118 8.50 6.11 -8.24
CA VAL A 118 7.25 6.23 -7.48
C VAL A 118 7.37 5.50 -6.15
N GLU A 119 6.67 6.01 -5.14
CA GLU A 119 6.49 5.35 -3.86
C GLU A 119 5.08 5.65 -3.39
N ILE A 120 4.38 4.64 -2.84
CA ILE A 120 3.00 4.82 -2.36
C ILE A 120 2.88 4.19 -0.98
N ALA A 121 2.21 4.91 -0.07
CA ALA A 121 1.78 4.39 1.22
C ALA A 121 0.26 4.47 1.26
N SER A 122 -0.38 3.52 1.95
CA SER A 122 -1.83 3.41 1.94
C SER A 122 -2.39 3.23 3.35
N ILE A 123 -3.61 3.72 3.54
CA ILE A 123 -4.41 3.43 4.72
C ILE A 123 -5.66 2.71 4.23
N ALA A 124 -5.97 1.56 4.84
CA ALA A 124 -7.14 0.77 4.48
C ALA A 124 -7.94 0.44 5.73
N HIS A 125 -9.25 0.55 5.64
CA HIS A 125 -10.16 0.17 6.72
C HIS A 125 -10.69 -1.21 6.40
N VAL A 126 -10.01 -2.24 6.89
CA VAL A 126 -10.34 -3.63 6.58
C VAL A 126 -11.37 -4.21 7.54
N GLY A 127 -11.68 -3.47 8.60
CA GLY A 127 -12.65 -3.91 9.57
C GLY A 127 -12.09 -4.90 10.57
N ILE A 128 -12.92 -5.28 11.53
CA ILE A 128 -12.58 -6.27 12.52
C ILE A 128 -12.75 -7.64 11.90
N CYS A 129 -11.79 -8.54 12.12
CA CYS A 129 -11.82 -9.87 11.54
C CYS A 129 -13.09 -10.61 11.96
N LEU A 130 -13.85 -11.12 10.99
CA LEU A 130 -15.08 -11.84 11.25
C LEU A 130 -14.86 -13.18 11.91
N LEU A 131 -13.63 -13.64 12.00
CA LEU A 131 -13.30 -14.84 12.76
C LEU A 131 -13.49 -14.64 14.27
N TYR A 132 -13.63 -13.43 14.69
CA TYR A 132 -14.06 -13.13 16.05
C TYR A 132 -15.54 -13.43 16.11
N THR A 133 -15.82 -14.48 16.28
CA THR A 133 -17.06 -15.12 16.36
C THR A 133 -18.21 -14.36 16.92
N SER A 134 -18.13 -13.89 18.11
CA SER A 134 -19.28 -13.21 18.67
C SER A 134 -19.07 -11.73 18.58
N PRO A 135 -20.05 -11.05 18.01
CA PRO A 135 -20.01 -9.60 18.00
C PRO A 135 -20.09 -9.11 19.43
N SER A 136 -19.15 -8.24 19.76
CA SER A 136 -19.24 -7.54 21.03
C SER A 136 -20.23 -6.39 20.88
N PRO A 137 -20.72 -5.85 22.00
CA PRO A 137 -21.55 -4.65 21.93
C PRO A 137 -20.86 -3.52 21.20
N ARG A 138 -19.55 -3.44 21.28
CA ARG A 138 -18.79 -2.42 20.61
C ARG A 138 -18.85 -2.57 19.11
N ASP A 139 -18.82 -3.78 18.62
CA ASP A 139 -18.90 -4.03 17.19
C ASP A 139 -20.27 -3.67 16.65
N LYS A 140 -21.28 -3.83 17.44
CA LYS A 140 -22.65 -3.59 17.01
C LYS A 140 -23.03 -2.14 16.88
N ARG A 141 -22.29 -1.25 17.48
CA ARG A 141 -22.61 0.16 17.40
C ARG A 141 -22.23 0.80 16.08
N GLN A 142 -21.59 0.06 15.24
CA GLN A 142 -21.13 0.55 13.95
C GLN A 142 -22.27 0.78 12.95
#